data_b18df6dc1622a47581449ced03806f38
#
_entry.id   b18df6dc1622a47581449ced03806f38
#
_cell.length_a   1.000
_cell.length_b   1.000
_cell.length_c   1.000
_cell.angle_alpha   90.00
_cell.angle_beta   90.00
_cell.angle_gamma   90.00
#
_symmetry.space_group_name_H-M   'P 1'
#
loop_
_entity.id
_entity.type
_entity.pdbx_description
1 polymer ?
#
loop_
_entity_poly.entity_id
_entity_poly.type
_entity_poly.pdbx_seq_one_letter_code
_entity_poly.pdbx_strand_id
1 'polypeptide(L)'
;FINTPHAFLGTLQDALAVALLVAWSGDAAAGFWGMALRYLKAPATLVGSAVSQALYPRLAAAAPRQAQRMVRQVMGLLAVPALGLMALLLVAGPWLFERLFGAPWREAGELARALAPYIAAHFVAAPLAVVTMAWRAQAWAFRLALVGQLAFVVALAVGLRQGGLLGGAWAVSAAMVPYFGWYFWRLARWPQGGEPGAPA
;
A
#
# COMPACT_ATOMS: atom_id res chain seq x y z
N PHE A 1 2.70 11.10 20.00
CA PHE A 1 1.79 12.10 19.40
C PHE A 1 2.00 12.34 17.89
N ILE A 2 3.00 11.75 17.23
CA ILE A 2 3.35 12.03 15.83
C ILE A 2 2.66 11.07 14.83
N ASN A 3 2.13 9.93 15.27
CA ASN A 3 1.42 8.97 14.40
C ASN A 3 -0.03 9.34 14.11
N THR A 4 -0.61 10.30 14.84
CA THR A 4 -2.02 10.70 14.72
C THR A 4 -2.36 11.27 13.33
N PRO A 5 -1.55 12.16 12.70
CA PRO A 5 -1.87 12.70 11.38
C PRO A 5 -1.88 11.64 10.27
N HIS A 6 -0.95 10.68 10.29
CA HIS A 6 -0.92 9.60 9.30
C HIS A 6 -2.11 8.65 9.42
N ALA A 7 -2.48 8.29 10.67
CA ALA A 7 -3.65 7.45 10.93
C ALA A 7 -4.94 8.17 10.49
N PHE A 8 -5.07 9.46 10.80
CA PHE A 8 -6.21 10.27 10.38
C PHE A 8 -6.36 10.33 8.86
N LEU A 9 -5.26 10.55 8.13
CA LEU A 9 -5.26 10.56 6.68
C LEU A 9 -5.70 9.22 6.09
N GLY A 10 -5.24 8.09 6.65
CA GLY A 10 -5.66 6.76 6.21
C GLY A 10 -7.16 6.54 6.40
N THR A 11 -7.68 6.92 7.57
CA THR A 11 -9.12 6.83 7.86
C THR A 11 -9.95 7.71 6.92
N LEU A 12 -9.47 8.92 6.62
CA LEU A 12 -10.14 9.83 5.68
C LEU A 12 -10.17 9.24 4.25
N GLN A 13 -9.07 8.66 3.78
CA GLN A 13 -9.02 7.97 2.49
C GLN A 13 -10.03 6.84 2.42
N ASP A 14 -10.07 5.99 3.45
CA ASP A 14 -11.00 4.85 3.50
C ASP A 14 -12.45 5.33 3.53
N ALA A 15 -12.76 6.38 4.29
CA ALA A 15 -14.09 6.98 4.33
C ALA A 15 -14.51 7.58 2.96
N LEU A 16 -13.61 8.30 2.29
CA LEU A 16 -13.87 8.84 0.95
C LEU A 16 -14.05 7.73 -0.08
N ALA A 17 -13.24 6.66 -0.02
CA ALA A 17 -13.37 5.51 -0.90
C ALA A 17 -14.74 4.85 -0.73
N VAL A 18 -15.16 4.59 0.51
CA VAL A 18 -16.48 4.02 0.80
C VAL A 18 -17.60 4.95 0.31
N ALA A 19 -17.51 6.26 0.56
CA ALA A 19 -18.51 7.22 0.10
C ALA A 19 -18.66 7.23 -1.44
N LEU A 20 -17.54 7.20 -2.18
CA LEU A 20 -17.55 7.12 -3.65
C LEU A 20 -18.17 5.81 -4.15
N LEU A 21 -17.83 4.69 -3.51
CA LEU A 21 -18.34 3.38 -3.88
C LEU A 21 -19.84 3.28 -3.63
N VAL A 22 -20.33 3.73 -2.47
CA VAL A 22 -21.76 3.77 -2.17
C VAL A 22 -22.51 4.65 -3.19
N ALA A 23 -21.97 5.85 -3.45
CA ALA A 23 -22.65 6.81 -4.34
C ALA A 23 -22.74 6.35 -5.80
N TRP A 24 -21.76 5.57 -6.29
CA TRP A 24 -21.69 5.23 -7.73
C TRP A 24 -21.83 3.74 -8.04
N SER A 25 -21.68 2.86 -7.05
CA SER A 25 -21.73 1.40 -7.25
C SER A 25 -22.64 0.69 -6.25
N GLY A 26 -23.19 1.41 -5.26
CA GLY A 26 -24.11 0.89 -4.24
C GLY A 26 -23.43 0.23 -3.05
N ASP A 27 -24.24 -0.07 -2.03
CA ASP A 27 -23.77 -0.59 -0.73
C ASP A 27 -23.07 -1.96 -0.83
N ALA A 28 -23.56 -2.83 -1.70
CA ALA A 28 -22.95 -4.15 -1.91
C ALA A 28 -21.52 -4.04 -2.45
N ALA A 29 -21.26 -3.14 -3.40
CA ALA A 29 -19.94 -2.90 -3.96
C ALA A 29 -18.97 -2.33 -2.91
N ALA A 30 -19.46 -1.40 -2.08
CA ALA A 30 -18.67 -0.87 -0.96
C ALA A 30 -18.34 -1.97 0.07
N GLY A 31 -19.28 -2.88 0.35
CA GLY A 31 -19.08 -4.04 1.20
C GLY A 31 -18.00 -4.98 0.66
N PHE A 32 -18.10 -5.38 -0.61
CA PHE A 32 -17.08 -6.22 -1.25
C PHE A 32 -15.70 -5.58 -1.27
N TRP A 33 -15.62 -4.29 -1.57
CA TRP A 33 -14.38 -3.53 -1.53
C TRP A 33 -13.74 -3.53 -0.14
N GLY A 34 -14.51 -3.18 0.89
CA GLY A 34 -14.02 -3.14 2.27
C GLY A 34 -13.52 -4.50 2.75
N MET A 35 -14.29 -5.57 2.48
CA MET A 35 -13.87 -6.94 2.82
C MET A 35 -12.64 -7.36 2.04
N ALA A 36 -12.61 -7.16 0.72
CA ALA A 36 -11.46 -7.52 -0.11
C ALA A 36 -10.19 -6.82 0.39
N LEU A 37 -10.21 -5.51 0.61
CA LEU A 37 -9.05 -4.77 1.13
C LEU A 37 -8.64 -5.25 2.53
N ARG A 38 -9.58 -5.55 3.41
CA ARG A 38 -9.30 -6.03 4.77
C ARG A 38 -8.54 -7.35 4.73
N TYR A 39 -9.00 -8.32 3.95
CA TYR A 39 -8.35 -9.64 3.83
C TYR A 39 -7.02 -9.55 3.06
N LEU A 40 -6.97 -8.77 2.00
CA LEU A 40 -5.76 -8.62 1.19
C LEU A 40 -4.64 -7.88 1.92
N LYS A 41 -4.97 -6.91 2.79
CA LYS A 41 -3.99 -6.16 3.60
C LYS A 41 -3.59 -6.90 4.88
N ALA A 42 -4.34 -7.91 5.34
CA ALA A 42 -4.05 -8.61 6.60
C ALA A 42 -2.64 -9.21 6.64
N PRO A 43 -2.13 -9.92 5.61
CA PRO A 43 -0.76 -10.42 5.60
C PRO A 43 0.29 -9.29 5.70
N ALA A 44 0.06 -8.18 5.00
CA ALA A 44 0.93 -7.00 5.05
C ALA A 44 0.99 -6.39 6.46
N THR A 45 -0.13 -6.37 7.18
CA THR A 45 -0.20 -5.84 8.55
C THR A 45 0.57 -6.73 9.53
N LEU A 46 0.40 -8.06 9.43
CA LEU A 46 1.08 -9.03 10.30
C LEU A 46 2.60 -9.04 10.07
N VAL A 47 3.02 -9.24 8.82
CA VAL A 47 4.44 -9.23 8.45
C VAL A 47 5.05 -7.85 8.69
N GLY A 48 4.30 -6.80 8.33
CA GLY A 48 4.73 -5.41 8.48
C GLY A 48 5.05 -5.06 9.93
N SER A 49 4.21 -5.44 10.89
CA SER A 49 4.44 -5.17 12.30
C SER A 49 5.70 -5.87 12.83
N ALA A 50 5.86 -7.16 12.52
CA ALA A 50 7.02 -7.94 12.94
C ALA A 50 8.34 -7.39 12.36
N VAL A 51 8.35 -7.10 11.06
CA VAL A 51 9.52 -6.52 10.38
C VAL A 51 9.83 -5.13 10.91
N SER A 52 8.82 -4.28 11.13
CA SER A 52 8.99 -2.92 11.66
C SER A 52 9.62 -2.93 13.04
N GLN A 53 9.14 -3.81 13.94
CA GLN A 53 9.68 -3.94 15.30
C GLN A 53 11.14 -4.41 15.30
N ALA A 54 11.51 -5.31 14.41
CA ALA A 54 12.91 -5.77 14.30
C ALA A 54 13.81 -4.77 13.59
N LEU A 55 13.30 -4.01 12.64
CA LEU A 55 14.06 -3.11 11.77
C LEU A 55 14.36 -1.77 12.46
N TYR A 56 13.40 -1.19 13.19
CA TYR A 56 13.53 0.14 13.79
C TYR A 56 14.78 0.29 14.70
N PRO A 57 14.99 -0.56 15.73
CA PRO A 57 16.15 -0.41 16.61
C PRO A 57 17.49 -0.61 15.87
N ARG A 58 17.50 -1.49 14.88
CA ARG A 58 18.71 -1.73 14.06
C ARG A 58 19.05 -0.52 13.19
N LEU A 59 18.04 0.14 12.60
CA LEU A 59 18.25 1.35 11.81
C LEU A 59 18.72 2.52 12.69
N ALA A 60 18.17 2.64 13.90
CA ALA A 60 18.54 3.71 14.83
C ALA A 60 20.01 3.60 15.31
N ALA A 61 20.53 2.37 15.42
CA ALA A 61 21.90 2.10 15.86
C ALA A 61 22.93 2.00 14.72
N ALA A 62 22.47 1.89 13.46
CA ALA A 62 23.36 1.63 12.33
C ALA A 62 24.00 2.91 11.78
N ALA A 63 25.24 2.80 11.29
CA ALA A 63 25.86 3.85 10.50
C ALA A 63 25.06 4.08 9.19
N PRO A 64 25.05 5.31 8.65
CA PRO A 64 24.21 5.69 7.51
C PRO A 64 24.26 4.73 6.32
N ARG A 65 25.46 4.36 5.86
CA ARG A 65 25.65 3.43 4.74
C ARG A 65 25.12 2.02 5.05
N GLN A 66 25.26 1.57 6.30
CA GLN A 66 24.76 0.28 6.75
C GLN A 66 23.23 0.29 6.81
N ALA A 67 22.62 1.34 7.37
CA ALA A 67 21.17 1.53 7.41
C ALA A 67 20.55 1.46 5.99
N GLN A 68 21.19 2.12 5.01
CA GLN A 68 20.73 2.10 3.62
C GLN A 68 20.81 0.69 3.00
N ARG A 69 21.89 -0.05 3.27
CA ARG A 69 22.00 -1.45 2.82
C ARG A 69 20.91 -2.32 3.44
N MET A 70 20.64 -2.17 4.74
CA MET A 70 19.58 -2.90 5.43
C MET A 70 18.21 -2.63 4.81
N VAL A 71 17.89 -1.36 4.51
CA VAL A 71 16.62 -1.00 3.84
C VAL A 71 16.50 -1.70 2.49
N ARG A 72 17.54 -1.68 1.66
CA ARG A 72 17.53 -2.37 0.35
C ARG A 72 17.37 -3.88 0.49
N GLN A 73 18.03 -4.50 1.47
CA GLN A 73 17.91 -5.94 1.73
C GLN A 73 16.50 -6.31 2.17
N VAL A 74 15.91 -5.54 3.09
CA VAL A 74 14.53 -5.76 3.55
C VAL A 74 13.54 -5.56 2.40
N MET A 75 13.72 -4.53 1.56
CA MET A 75 12.89 -4.33 0.36
C MET A 75 12.97 -5.55 -0.57
N GLY A 76 14.17 -6.04 -0.86
CA GLY A 76 14.35 -7.23 -1.71
C GLY A 76 13.72 -8.49 -1.11
N LEU A 77 13.91 -8.70 0.19
CA LEU A 77 13.34 -9.84 0.91
C LEU A 77 11.80 -9.82 0.88
N LEU A 78 11.19 -8.65 1.08
CA LEU A 78 9.74 -8.50 1.05
C LEU A 78 9.15 -8.52 -0.38
N ALA A 79 9.95 -8.16 -1.38
CA ALA A 79 9.50 -8.20 -2.77
C ALA A 79 9.21 -9.63 -3.25
N VAL A 80 9.94 -10.63 -2.76
CA VAL A 80 9.73 -12.04 -3.15
C VAL A 80 8.32 -12.54 -2.79
N PRO A 81 7.88 -12.52 -1.53
CA PRO A 81 6.52 -12.93 -1.18
C PRO A 81 5.45 -11.98 -1.76
N ALA A 82 5.75 -10.68 -1.91
CA ALA A 82 4.83 -9.73 -2.54
C ALA A 82 4.54 -10.09 -4.00
N LEU A 83 5.58 -10.41 -4.78
CA LEU A 83 5.44 -10.85 -6.17
C LEU A 83 4.75 -12.22 -6.26
N GLY A 84 5.03 -13.13 -5.34
CA GLY A 84 4.32 -14.41 -5.24
C GLY A 84 2.83 -14.23 -4.98
N LEU A 85 2.47 -13.36 -4.03
CA LEU A 85 1.08 -13.02 -3.74
C LEU A 85 0.40 -12.35 -4.93
N MET A 86 1.09 -11.41 -5.57
CA MET A 86 0.58 -10.74 -6.79
C MET A 86 0.31 -11.74 -7.90
N ALA A 87 1.25 -12.63 -8.20
CA ALA A 87 1.09 -13.66 -9.22
C ALA A 87 -0.07 -14.61 -8.89
N LEU A 88 -0.19 -15.05 -7.64
CA LEU A 88 -1.29 -15.88 -7.18
C LEU A 88 -2.64 -15.20 -7.39
N LEU A 89 -2.80 -13.96 -6.98
CA LEU A 89 -4.06 -13.22 -7.14
C LEU A 89 -4.39 -12.91 -8.60
N LEU A 90 -3.38 -12.56 -9.41
CA LEU A 90 -3.58 -12.30 -10.84
C LEU A 90 -4.05 -13.55 -11.59
N VAL A 91 -3.49 -14.72 -11.29
CA VAL A 91 -3.78 -15.98 -11.98
C VAL A 91 -5.02 -16.65 -11.38
N ALA A 92 -5.06 -16.79 -10.07
CA ALA A 92 -6.02 -17.64 -9.38
C ALA A 92 -7.02 -16.89 -8.48
N GLY A 93 -6.99 -15.55 -8.42
CA GLY A 93 -7.83 -14.76 -7.51
C GLY A 93 -9.30 -15.18 -7.52
N PRO A 94 -10.03 -15.15 -8.65
CA PRO A 94 -11.44 -15.50 -8.71
C PRO A 94 -11.73 -16.93 -8.29
N TRP A 95 -10.91 -17.88 -8.78
CA TRP A 95 -11.03 -19.29 -8.43
C TRP A 95 -10.79 -19.53 -6.93
N LEU A 96 -9.78 -18.87 -6.36
CA LEU A 96 -9.43 -18.99 -4.94
C LEU A 96 -10.57 -18.49 -4.05
N PHE A 97 -11.12 -17.32 -4.35
CA PHE A 97 -12.21 -16.74 -3.58
C PHE A 97 -13.51 -17.58 -3.71
N GLU A 98 -13.82 -18.05 -4.91
CA GLU A 98 -14.94 -18.93 -5.13
C GLU A 98 -14.79 -20.26 -4.36
N ARG A 99 -13.58 -20.84 -4.35
CA ARG A 99 -13.31 -22.11 -3.67
C ARG A 99 -13.32 -22.01 -2.14
N LEU A 100 -12.84 -20.89 -1.59
CA LEU A 100 -12.76 -20.69 -0.13
C LEU A 100 -14.07 -20.20 0.47
N PHE A 101 -14.81 -19.36 -0.25
CA PHE A 101 -15.97 -18.65 0.30
C PHE A 101 -17.28 -18.97 -0.44
N GLY A 102 -17.24 -19.71 -1.54
CA GLY A 102 -18.39 -20.10 -2.35
C GLY A 102 -18.58 -19.19 -3.59
N ALA A 103 -19.49 -19.63 -4.49
CA ALA A 103 -19.73 -19.02 -5.80
C ALA A 103 -19.99 -17.49 -5.77
N PRO A 104 -20.73 -16.91 -4.80
CA PRO A 104 -20.97 -15.48 -4.77
C PRO A 104 -19.70 -14.63 -4.61
N TRP A 105 -18.61 -15.23 -4.12
CA TRP A 105 -17.35 -14.52 -3.85
C TRP A 105 -16.40 -14.45 -5.06
N ARG A 106 -16.80 -15.00 -6.20
CA ARG A 106 -16.02 -14.90 -7.44
C ARG A 106 -15.78 -13.45 -7.84
N GLU A 107 -16.77 -12.57 -7.67
CA GLU A 107 -16.63 -11.12 -7.96
C GLU A 107 -15.60 -10.45 -7.03
N ALA A 108 -15.57 -10.82 -5.75
CA ALA A 108 -14.54 -10.36 -4.84
C ALA A 108 -13.14 -10.84 -5.25
N GLY A 109 -13.04 -12.02 -5.86
CA GLY A 109 -11.82 -12.54 -6.46
C GLY A 109 -11.36 -11.76 -7.70
N GLU A 110 -12.29 -11.30 -8.55
CA GLU A 110 -11.95 -10.39 -9.66
C GLU A 110 -11.45 -9.03 -9.13
N LEU A 111 -12.07 -8.53 -8.07
CA LEU A 111 -11.61 -7.33 -7.39
C LEU A 111 -10.21 -7.52 -6.79
N ALA A 112 -9.95 -8.66 -6.13
CA ALA A 112 -8.65 -9.00 -5.59
C ALA A 112 -7.58 -9.11 -6.69
N ARG A 113 -7.93 -9.67 -7.85
CA ARG A 113 -7.07 -9.70 -9.04
C ARG A 113 -6.71 -8.29 -9.49
N ALA A 114 -7.68 -7.40 -9.63
CA ALA A 114 -7.46 -6.03 -10.08
C ALA A 114 -6.62 -5.21 -9.08
N LEU A 115 -6.76 -5.47 -7.78
CA LEU A 115 -5.99 -4.82 -6.72
C LEU A 115 -4.63 -5.48 -6.45
N ALA A 116 -4.32 -6.64 -7.03
CA ALA A 116 -3.10 -7.40 -6.74
C ALA A 116 -1.81 -6.58 -6.88
N PRO A 117 -1.59 -5.75 -7.93
CA PRO A 117 -0.39 -4.94 -8.05
C PRO A 117 -0.28 -3.90 -6.92
N TYR A 118 -1.38 -3.24 -6.55
CA TYR A 118 -1.42 -2.30 -5.43
C TYR A 118 -1.11 -3.00 -4.10
N ILE A 119 -1.72 -4.15 -3.84
CA ILE A 119 -1.53 -4.92 -2.60
C ILE A 119 -0.08 -5.41 -2.47
N ALA A 120 0.54 -5.88 -3.55
CA ALA A 120 1.94 -6.29 -3.55
C ALA A 120 2.88 -5.13 -3.22
N ALA A 121 2.66 -3.97 -3.83
CA ALA A 121 3.44 -2.77 -3.54
C ALA A 121 3.23 -2.31 -2.08
N HIS A 122 1.99 -2.32 -1.59
CA HIS A 122 1.65 -1.98 -0.22
C HIS A 122 2.27 -2.95 0.79
N PHE A 123 2.33 -4.26 0.48
CA PHE A 123 2.97 -5.27 1.31
C PHE A 123 4.45 -4.95 1.59
N VAL A 124 5.17 -4.49 0.58
CA VAL A 124 6.57 -4.06 0.74
C VAL A 124 6.67 -2.71 1.47
N ALA A 125 5.76 -1.78 1.18
CA ALA A 125 5.80 -0.42 1.72
C ALA A 125 5.44 -0.35 3.22
N ALA A 126 4.49 -1.16 3.68
CA ALA A 126 3.96 -1.09 5.04
C ALA A 126 5.05 -1.19 6.14
N PRO A 127 5.96 -2.18 6.13
CA PRO A 127 7.02 -2.27 7.13
C PRO A 127 8.10 -1.18 6.98
N LEU A 128 8.24 -0.57 5.80
CA LEU A 128 9.24 0.47 5.55
C LEU A 128 8.83 1.85 6.09
N ALA A 129 7.62 2.01 6.60
CA ALA A 129 7.18 3.26 7.23
C ALA A 129 8.08 3.66 8.40
N VAL A 130 8.64 2.70 9.15
CA VAL A 130 9.57 2.97 10.25
C VAL A 130 10.91 3.58 9.80
N VAL A 131 11.29 3.40 8.54
CA VAL A 131 12.52 3.98 7.97
C VAL A 131 12.46 5.50 8.02
N THR A 132 11.32 6.08 7.66
CA THR A 132 11.11 7.53 7.67
C THR A 132 11.11 8.10 9.09
N MET A 133 10.72 7.29 10.08
CA MET A 133 10.81 7.64 11.49
C MET A 133 12.26 7.61 11.98
N ALA A 134 12.99 6.54 11.68
CA ALA A 134 14.40 6.39 12.06
C ALA A 134 15.29 7.48 11.43
N TRP A 135 14.97 7.92 10.22
CA TRP A 135 15.72 8.96 9.51
C TRP A 135 15.17 10.38 9.71
N ARG A 136 14.24 10.58 10.67
CA ARG A 136 13.61 11.88 10.98
C ARG A 136 12.98 12.55 9.77
N ALA A 137 12.49 11.77 8.80
CA ALA A 137 11.93 12.21 7.54
C ALA A 137 10.39 12.30 7.56
N GLN A 138 9.77 12.54 8.72
CA GLN A 138 8.32 12.49 8.89
C GLN A 138 7.58 13.51 8.03
N ALA A 139 8.15 14.74 7.88
CA ALA A 139 7.53 15.78 7.06
C ALA A 139 7.46 15.37 5.58
N TRP A 140 8.54 14.74 5.07
CA TRP A 140 8.55 14.18 3.72
C TRP A 140 7.55 13.03 3.59
N ALA A 141 7.53 12.11 4.55
CA ALA A 141 6.60 10.99 4.56
C ALA A 141 5.13 11.46 4.59
N PHE A 142 4.83 12.51 5.34
CA PHE A 142 3.50 13.09 5.40
C PHE A 142 3.08 13.71 4.07
N ARG A 143 3.95 14.51 3.43
CA ARG A 143 3.66 15.08 2.10
C ARG A 143 3.44 13.99 1.06
N LEU A 144 4.26 12.96 1.11
CA LEU A 144 4.13 11.82 0.21
C LEU A 144 2.81 11.06 0.46
N ALA A 145 2.43 10.84 1.74
CA ALA A 145 1.17 10.22 2.08
C ALA A 145 -0.03 11.01 1.54
N LEU A 146 -0.01 12.35 1.64
CA LEU A 146 -1.04 13.21 1.04
C LEU A 146 -1.16 12.99 -0.48
N VAL A 147 -0.03 12.99 -1.18
CA VAL A 147 -0.01 12.73 -2.64
C VAL A 147 -0.58 11.35 -2.95
N GLY A 148 -0.15 10.33 -2.20
CA GLY A 148 -0.63 8.95 -2.39
C GLY A 148 -2.13 8.82 -2.16
N GLN A 149 -2.67 9.46 -1.14
CA GLN A 149 -4.10 9.41 -0.85
C GLN A 149 -4.94 10.15 -1.88
N LEU A 150 -4.49 11.32 -2.33
CA LEU A 150 -5.14 12.04 -3.42
C LEU A 150 -5.11 11.21 -4.71
N ALA A 151 -3.95 10.62 -5.05
CA ALA A 151 -3.83 9.77 -6.22
C ALA A 151 -4.77 8.55 -6.14
N PHE A 152 -4.86 7.92 -4.97
CA PHE A 152 -5.77 6.79 -4.74
C PHE A 152 -7.23 7.20 -4.96
N VAL A 153 -7.71 8.26 -4.30
CA VAL A 153 -9.11 8.70 -4.38
C VAL A 153 -9.47 9.15 -5.80
N VAL A 154 -8.58 9.91 -6.46
CA VAL A 154 -8.79 10.35 -7.84
C VAL A 154 -8.83 9.17 -8.81
N ALA A 155 -7.88 8.24 -8.69
CA ALA A 155 -7.84 7.04 -9.53
C ALA A 155 -9.10 6.19 -9.32
N LEU A 156 -9.53 5.99 -8.08
CA LEU A 156 -10.77 5.29 -7.76
C LEU A 156 -11.97 5.98 -8.41
N ALA A 157 -12.11 7.30 -8.24
CA ALA A 157 -13.21 8.07 -8.80
C ALA A 157 -13.27 8.00 -10.33
N VAL A 158 -12.11 8.16 -10.99
CA VAL A 158 -12.02 8.06 -12.47
C VAL A 158 -12.35 6.64 -12.93
N GLY A 159 -11.76 5.64 -12.30
CA GLY A 159 -11.97 4.25 -12.66
C GLY A 159 -13.41 3.78 -12.45
N LEU A 160 -14.06 4.20 -11.36
CA LEU A 160 -15.47 3.92 -11.12
C LEU A 160 -16.39 4.48 -12.21
N ARG A 161 -16.10 5.69 -12.71
CA ARG A 161 -16.89 6.31 -13.80
C ARG A 161 -16.71 5.60 -15.14
N GLN A 162 -15.54 5.04 -15.39
CA GLN A 162 -15.19 4.45 -16.69
C GLN A 162 -15.54 2.95 -16.79
N GLY A 163 -15.40 2.21 -15.69
CA GLY A 163 -15.52 0.76 -15.69
C GLY A 163 -16.10 0.15 -14.41
N GLY A 164 -16.88 0.95 -13.65
CA GLY A 164 -17.51 0.48 -12.41
C GLY A 164 -16.47 0.04 -11.38
N LEU A 165 -16.86 -0.90 -10.51
CA LEU A 165 -16.04 -1.37 -9.39
C LEU A 165 -14.68 -1.92 -9.85
N LEU A 166 -14.64 -2.73 -10.90
CA LEU A 166 -13.40 -3.30 -11.43
C LEU A 166 -12.53 -2.23 -12.10
N GLY A 167 -13.13 -1.28 -12.81
CA GLY A 167 -12.42 -0.13 -13.37
C GLY A 167 -11.75 0.69 -12.29
N GLY A 168 -12.44 0.93 -11.16
CA GLY A 168 -11.88 1.58 -9.98
C GLY A 168 -10.67 0.85 -9.42
N ALA A 169 -10.75 -0.47 -9.28
CA ALA A 169 -9.68 -1.30 -8.75
C ALA A 169 -8.42 -1.29 -9.66
N TRP A 170 -8.60 -1.43 -10.96
CA TRP A 170 -7.49 -1.35 -11.92
C TRP A 170 -6.86 0.04 -11.97
N ALA A 171 -7.67 1.10 -11.93
CA ALA A 171 -7.19 2.48 -11.90
C ALA A 171 -6.36 2.76 -10.64
N VAL A 172 -6.81 2.28 -9.48
CA VAL A 172 -6.05 2.37 -8.22
C VAL A 172 -4.71 1.65 -8.35
N SER A 173 -4.69 0.42 -8.87
CA SER A 173 -3.44 -0.32 -9.08
C SER A 173 -2.50 0.41 -10.03
N ALA A 174 -3.01 0.93 -11.14
CA ALA A 174 -2.22 1.67 -12.13
C ALA A 174 -1.62 2.97 -11.58
N ALA A 175 -2.33 3.67 -10.69
CA ALA A 175 -1.84 4.89 -10.05
C ALA A 175 -0.87 4.60 -8.90
N MET A 176 -1.13 3.55 -8.12
CA MET A 176 -0.35 3.28 -6.91
C MET A 176 0.96 2.54 -7.17
N VAL A 177 1.07 1.76 -8.24
CA VAL A 177 2.34 1.09 -8.60
C VAL A 177 3.46 2.10 -8.88
N PRO A 178 3.31 3.13 -9.74
CA PRO A 178 4.36 4.14 -9.94
C PRO A 178 4.61 4.98 -8.68
N TYR A 179 3.57 5.28 -7.88
CA TYR A 179 3.70 5.96 -6.60
C TYR A 179 4.62 5.19 -5.64
N PHE A 180 4.37 3.90 -5.41
CA PHE A 180 5.23 3.07 -4.57
C PHE A 180 6.60 2.82 -5.21
N GLY A 181 6.68 2.70 -6.53
CA GLY A 181 7.95 2.60 -7.24
C GLY A 181 8.86 3.79 -6.96
N TRP A 182 8.30 5.01 -7.02
CA TRP A 182 9.03 6.22 -6.65
C TRP A 182 9.40 6.25 -5.16
N TYR A 183 8.51 5.85 -4.26
CA TYR A 183 8.78 5.71 -2.83
C TYR A 183 9.97 4.78 -2.56
N PHE A 184 9.98 3.58 -3.14
CA PHE A 184 11.07 2.62 -3.00
C PHE A 184 12.39 3.14 -3.59
N TRP A 185 12.31 3.73 -4.77
CA TRP A 185 13.49 4.35 -5.39
C TRP A 185 14.09 5.44 -4.48
N ARG A 186 13.25 6.29 -3.91
CA ARG A 186 13.67 7.37 -3.02
C ARG A 186 14.28 6.83 -1.72
N LEU A 187 13.68 5.83 -1.09
CA LEU A 187 14.24 5.18 0.10
C LEU A 187 15.58 4.50 -0.20
N ALA A 188 15.69 3.79 -1.33
CA ALA A 188 16.92 3.11 -1.72
C ALA A 188 18.09 4.05 -1.99
N ARG A 189 17.80 5.34 -2.31
CA ARG A 189 18.79 6.38 -2.62
C ARG A 189 18.76 7.54 -1.63
N TRP A 190 18.24 7.33 -0.42
CA TRP A 190 18.12 8.40 0.56
C TRP A 190 19.48 9.05 0.86
N PRO A 191 19.61 10.40 0.77
CA PRO A 191 20.85 11.10 1.07
C PRO A 191 21.25 10.88 2.55
N GLN A 192 22.45 10.38 2.76
CA GLN A 192 22.99 10.14 4.10
C GLN A 192 23.76 11.38 4.53
N GLY A 193 23.21 12.17 5.46
CA GLY A 193 23.91 13.31 6.07
C GLY A 193 23.34 14.70 5.82
N GLY A 194 22.20 14.82 5.12
CA GLY A 194 21.53 16.11 4.95
C GLY A 194 20.14 16.11 5.58
N GLU A 195 19.72 17.19 6.18
CA GLU A 195 18.32 17.41 6.53
C GLU A 195 17.45 17.29 5.26
N PRO A 196 16.28 16.62 5.33
CA PRO A 196 15.38 16.54 4.19
C PRO A 196 14.75 17.92 3.98
N GLY A 197 15.32 18.72 3.11
CA GLY A 197 14.83 20.07 2.81
C GLY A 197 15.88 21.11 2.53
N ALA A 198 17.16 20.79 2.67
CA ALA A 198 18.21 21.71 2.20
C ALA A 198 18.20 21.71 0.65
N PRO A 199 18.05 22.86 0.00
CA PRO A 199 18.22 22.98 -1.46
C PRO A 199 19.66 22.62 -1.80
N ALA A 200 19.83 21.84 -2.90
CA ALA A 200 21.14 21.57 -3.48
C ALA A 200 21.69 22.83 -4.12
#